data_8b9b4723041f2ba99f2f90ec5c7976ba
#
_entry.id   8b9b4723041f2ba99f2f90ec5c7976ba
#
_cell.length_a   1.000
_cell.length_b   1.000
_cell.length_c   1.000
_cell.angle_alpha   90.00
_cell.angle_beta   90.00
_cell.angle_gamma   90.00
#
_symmetry.space_group_name_H-M   'P 1'
#
loop_
_entity.id
_entity.type
_entity.pdbx_description
1 polymer ?
#
loop_
_entity_poly.entity_id
_entity_poly.type
_entity_poly.pdbx_seq_one_letter_code
_entity_poly.pdbx_strand_id
1 'polypeptide(L)'
;DTKFDTQASLSGVFQHQKFKDWSLNMKVDSDRILMLNLPEDEERVFYGDGFLNGSVNLIGPAKNLTIDVVGSTEEGTNIKIPWADDYGLADTSFIKFIDKSVKSKKKNATAFTLDEFRGLQMNFELDIKPNAEVEIVIDKESGSYLRGSGAGSILMEINNKGEFNMWGDFITYEGIYNFKNLSVIDKKFNLKQGGTIVWEGNPLSAQMDMVAVYEVPGGANPALLLDNPNFNKKIPTEVLIRLQGSLLKPDDPVFEI
;
A
#
# COMPACT_ATOMS: atom_id res chain seq x y z
N ASP A 1 -11.99 7.47 21.39
CA ASP A 1 -10.57 7.76 21.60
C ASP A 1 -10.37 9.25 21.85
N THR A 2 -9.79 9.61 22.99
CA THR A 2 -9.59 11.01 23.38
C THR A 2 -8.44 11.68 22.63
N LYS A 3 -7.50 10.94 22.07
CA LYS A 3 -6.35 11.47 21.33
C LYS A 3 -6.77 12.04 19.98
N PHE A 4 -7.74 11.38 19.33
CA PHE A 4 -8.16 11.73 17.97
C PHE A 4 -9.62 12.24 17.92
N ASP A 5 -10.24 12.44 19.09
CA ASP A 5 -11.64 12.87 19.23
C ASP A 5 -12.62 11.99 18.42
N THR A 6 -12.40 10.67 18.47
CA THR A 6 -13.21 9.68 17.75
C THR A 6 -14.17 8.98 18.71
N GLN A 7 -15.39 8.75 18.26
CA GLN A 7 -16.45 8.09 19.02
C GLN A 7 -17.04 6.94 18.20
N ALA A 8 -17.45 5.88 18.90
CA ALA A 8 -18.15 4.76 18.30
C ALA A 8 -19.26 4.28 19.25
N SER A 9 -20.33 3.80 18.68
CA SER A 9 -21.37 3.10 19.41
C SER A 9 -21.09 1.60 19.39
N LEU A 10 -21.20 0.95 20.55
CA LEU A 10 -21.03 -0.49 20.70
C LEU A 10 -22.32 -1.09 21.19
N SER A 11 -22.83 -2.09 20.50
CA SER A 11 -24.02 -2.85 20.87
C SER A 11 -23.76 -4.35 20.69
N GLY A 12 -24.52 -5.19 21.44
CA GLY A 12 -24.40 -6.62 21.27
C GLY A 12 -24.46 -7.42 22.58
N VAL A 13 -24.03 -8.66 22.52
CA VAL A 13 -24.16 -9.64 23.60
C VAL A 13 -22.84 -10.39 23.78
N PHE A 14 -22.46 -10.54 25.07
CA PHE A 14 -21.43 -11.48 25.50
C PHE A 14 -22.12 -12.71 26.09
N GLN A 15 -21.70 -13.89 25.67
CA GLN A 15 -22.14 -15.17 26.18
C GLN A 15 -20.97 -15.93 26.79
N HIS A 16 -21.21 -16.67 27.85
CA HIS A 16 -20.19 -17.53 28.47
C HIS A 16 -20.81 -18.73 29.17
N GLN A 17 -20.05 -19.78 29.31
CA GLN A 17 -20.39 -20.93 30.17
C GLN A 17 -19.50 -20.94 31.42
N LYS A 18 -20.08 -20.67 32.58
CA LYS A 18 -19.36 -20.66 33.88
C LYS A 18 -18.08 -19.79 33.85
N PHE A 19 -18.16 -18.60 33.25
CA PHE A 19 -17.03 -17.69 33.04
C PHE A 19 -15.90 -18.29 32.16
N LYS A 20 -16.22 -19.29 31.34
CA LYS A 20 -15.37 -19.89 30.34
C LYS A 20 -16.10 -19.86 28.99
N ASP A 21 -15.38 -20.21 27.94
CA ASP A 21 -15.92 -20.37 26.58
C ASP A 21 -16.74 -19.13 26.14
N TRP A 22 -16.08 -17.99 26.16
CA TRP A 22 -16.66 -16.72 25.77
C TRP A 22 -16.99 -16.69 24.29
N SER A 23 -18.16 -16.19 23.95
CA SER A 23 -18.62 -15.91 22.60
C SER A 23 -19.15 -14.48 22.52
N LEU A 24 -18.87 -13.84 21.41
CA LEU A 24 -19.18 -12.45 21.09
C LEU A 24 -20.22 -12.40 19.96
N ASN A 25 -21.15 -11.50 20.06
CA ASN A 25 -22.00 -11.04 18.97
C ASN A 25 -22.21 -9.54 19.19
N MET A 26 -21.29 -8.77 18.63
CA MET A 26 -21.17 -7.34 18.87
C MET A 26 -21.08 -6.58 17.57
N LYS A 27 -21.66 -5.39 17.57
CA LYS A 27 -21.57 -4.43 16.47
C LYS A 27 -21.03 -3.11 16.98
N VAL A 28 -20.07 -2.57 16.26
CA VAL A 28 -19.53 -1.22 16.43
C VAL A 28 -19.94 -0.40 15.23
N ASP A 29 -20.54 0.76 15.44
CA ASP A 29 -20.86 1.73 14.38
C ASP A 29 -20.20 3.07 14.72
N SER A 30 -19.60 3.71 13.72
CA SER A 30 -18.96 5.02 13.90
C SER A 30 -18.92 5.80 12.59
N ASP A 31 -19.06 7.12 12.71
CA ASP A 31 -18.83 8.05 11.60
C ASP A 31 -17.34 8.30 11.35
N ARG A 32 -16.50 8.10 12.37
CA ARG A 32 -15.04 8.17 12.28
C ARG A 32 -14.40 7.44 13.46
N ILE A 33 -13.84 6.28 13.22
CA ILE A 33 -13.11 5.48 14.23
C ILE A 33 -11.68 5.23 13.77
N LEU A 34 -10.73 5.31 14.71
CA LEU A 34 -9.38 4.83 14.49
C LEU A 34 -9.37 3.29 14.53
N MET A 35 -9.35 2.67 13.35
CA MET A 35 -9.31 1.22 13.19
C MET A 35 -7.89 0.67 13.17
N LEU A 36 -6.94 1.44 12.64
CA LEU A 36 -5.55 1.06 12.51
C LEU A 36 -4.67 2.15 13.11
N ASN A 37 -3.76 1.76 13.99
CA ASN A 37 -2.69 2.59 14.52
C ASN A 37 -1.45 1.71 14.71
N LEU A 38 -0.73 1.50 13.62
CA LEU A 38 0.46 0.66 13.58
C LEU A 38 1.70 1.54 13.47
N PRO A 39 2.59 1.52 14.47
CA PRO A 39 3.87 2.22 14.37
C PRO A 39 4.75 1.58 13.29
N GLU A 40 5.69 2.37 12.77
CA GLU A 40 6.70 1.87 11.84
C GLU A 40 7.49 0.73 12.45
N ASP A 41 7.59 -0.38 11.70
CA ASP A 41 8.30 -1.59 12.09
C ASP A 41 8.84 -2.24 10.80
N GLU A 42 10.08 -2.71 10.82
CA GLU A 42 10.75 -3.29 9.65
C GLU A 42 10.16 -4.63 9.22
N GLU A 43 9.52 -5.35 10.15
CA GLU A 43 8.87 -6.62 9.86
C GLU A 43 7.44 -6.46 9.33
N ARG A 44 6.89 -5.25 9.33
CA ARG A 44 5.51 -4.99 8.92
C ARG A 44 5.40 -4.71 7.44
N VAL A 45 4.35 -5.26 6.86
CA VAL A 45 3.99 -5.08 5.45
C VAL A 45 3.35 -3.73 5.20
N PHE A 46 2.73 -3.15 6.22
CA PHE A 46 2.16 -1.81 6.22
C PHE A 46 2.13 -1.24 7.64
N TYR A 47 2.15 0.07 7.74
CA TYR A 47 2.03 0.80 9.00
C TYR A 47 1.34 2.15 8.77
N GLY A 48 0.97 2.84 9.85
CA GLY A 48 0.30 4.13 9.79
C GLY A 48 -1.02 4.15 10.53
N ASP A 49 -1.83 5.15 10.22
CA ASP A 49 -3.13 5.38 10.84
C ASP A 49 -4.27 5.18 9.83
N GLY A 50 -5.30 4.45 10.23
CA GLY A 50 -6.49 4.22 9.41
C GLY A 50 -7.76 4.62 10.16
N PHE A 51 -8.46 5.62 9.65
CA PHE A 51 -9.77 6.07 10.14
C PHE A 51 -10.86 5.61 9.19
N LEU A 52 -11.94 5.07 9.75
CA LEU A 52 -13.08 4.55 9.00
C LEU A 52 -14.41 5.14 9.48
N ASN A 53 -15.28 5.37 8.52
CA ASN A 53 -16.71 5.55 8.70
C ASN A 53 -17.41 4.26 8.29
N GLY A 54 -18.11 3.62 9.21
CA GLY A 54 -18.75 2.35 8.89
C GLY A 54 -19.07 1.52 10.11
N SER A 55 -19.14 0.20 9.89
CA SER A 55 -19.49 -0.76 10.92
C SER A 55 -18.50 -1.91 11.01
N VAL A 56 -18.35 -2.45 12.23
CA VAL A 56 -17.55 -3.63 12.51
C VAL A 56 -18.41 -4.64 13.26
N ASN A 57 -18.53 -5.85 12.76
CA ASN A 57 -19.18 -6.96 13.44
C ASN A 57 -18.12 -7.91 14.01
N LEU A 58 -18.27 -8.28 15.26
CA LEU A 58 -17.40 -9.22 15.98
C LEU A 58 -18.25 -10.42 16.40
N ILE A 59 -18.08 -11.55 15.73
CA ILE A 59 -18.97 -12.70 15.88
C ILE A 59 -18.17 -13.98 16.14
N GLY A 60 -18.61 -14.76 17.13
CA GLY A 60 -18.09 -16.09 17.38
C GLY A 60 -17.37 -16.26 18.71
N PRO A 61 -16.85 -17.47 18.97
CA PRO A 61 -16.09 -17.76 20.17
C PRO A 61 -14.76 -16.98 20.18
N ALA A 62 -14.33 -16.52 21.36
CA ALA A 62 -13.12 -15.70 21.50
C ALA A 62 -11.83 -16.35 20.95
N LYS A 63 -11.82 -17.70 20.83
CA LYS A 63 -10.69 -18.45 20.26
C LYS A 63 -10.72 -18.55 18.73
N ASN A 64 -11.83 -18.21 18.10
CA ASN A 64 -12.03 -18.25 16.65
C ASN A 64 -13.06 -17.18 16.30
N LEU A 65 -12.62 -15.92 16.39
CA LEU A 65 -13.47 -14.75 16.20
C LEU A 65 -13.48 -14.37 14.71
N THR A 66 -14.66 -14.06 14.20
CA THR A 66 -14.85 -13.42 12.91
C THR A 66 -15.06 -11.93 13.10
N ILE A 67 -14.33 -11.13 12.34
CA ILE A 67 -14.39 -9.68 12.32
C ILE A 67 -14.74 -9.24 10.91
N ASP A 68 -15.93 -8.70 10.72
CA ASP A 68 -16.39 -8.17 9.43
C ASP A 68 -16.42 -6.64 9.52
N VAL A 69 -15.70 -5.99 8.63
CA VAL A 69 -15.56 -4.52 8.55
C VAL A 69 -16.12 -4.05 7.22
N VAL A 70 -17.10 -3.15 7.27
CA VAL A 70 -17.66 -2.49 6.09
C VAL A 70 -17.64 -0.99 6.31
N GLY A 71 -17.01 -0.26 5.42
CA GLY A 71 -16.92 1.18 5.58
C GLY A 71 -16.11 1.89 4.52
N SER A 72 -15.91 3.17 4.75
CA SER A 72 -15.10 4.04 3.91
C SER A 72 -14.00 4.71 4.70
N THR A 73 -12.87 4.99 4.05
CA THR A 73 -11.77 5.74 4.69
C THR A 73 -12.20 7.15 5.03
N GLU A 74 -11.64 7.68 6.13
CA GLU A 74 -11.89 9.05 6.59
C GLU A 74 -10.59 9.85 6.70
N GLU A 75 -10.75 11.17 6.82
CA GLU A 75 -9.65 12.13 6.95
C GLU A 75 -8.71 11.75 8.08
N GLY A 76 -7.39 11.85 7.81
CA GLY A 76 -6.32 11.41 8.71
C GLY A 76 -5.82 10.00 8.42
N THR A 77 -6.47 9.26 7.50
CA THR A 77 -5.95 7.97 7.04
C THR A 77 -4.67 8.18 6.24
N ASN A 78 -3.59 7.57 6.73
CA ASN A 78 -2.28 7.59 6.09
C ASN A 78 -1.63 6.21 6.25
N ILE A 79 -1.58 5.45 5.17
CA ILE A 79 -1.05 4.10 5.16
C ILE A 79 0.25 4.07 4.37
N LYS A 80 1.28 3.51 4.98
CA LYS A 80 2.59 3.32 4.38
C LYS A 80 2.86 1.85 4.14
N ILE A 81 3.30 1.53 2.95
CA ILE A 81 3.64 0.18 2.50
C ILE A 81 5.13 0.18 2.18
N PRO A 82 5.99 -0.37 3.06
CA PRO A 82 7.42 -0.46 2.78
C PRO A 82 7.65 -1.46 1.66
N TRP A 83 8.47 -1.07 0.70
CA TRP A 83 9.00 -1.98 -0.29
C TRP A 83 10.08 -2.83 0.40
N ALA A 84 9.81 -4.10 0.58
CA ALA A 84 10.79 -4.99 1.18
C ALA A 84 11.77 -5.49 0.12
N ASP A 85 12.98 -4.97 0.13
CA ASP A 85 14.12 -5.52 -0.65
C ASP A 85 14.40 -7.00 -0.34
N ASP A 86 13.85 -7.53 0.75
CA ASP A 86 14.14 -8.87 1.27
C ASP A 86 13.26 -9.99 0.69
N TYR A 87 12.27 -9.67 -0.16
CA TYR A 87 11.49 -10.72 -0.85
C TYR A 87 12.18 -11.28 -2.11
N GLY A 88 13.51 -11.29 -2.14
CA GLY A 88 14.26 -12.14 -3.04
C GLY A 88 14.53 -11.59 -4.41
N LEU A 89 14.79 -10.30 -4.57
CA LEU A 89 15.41 -9.76 -5.78
C LEU A 89 16.93 -9.88 -5.67
N ALA A 90 17.41 -10.83 -6.42
CA ALA A 90 18.76 -11.01 -6.93
C ALA A 90 19.81 -10.06 -6.35
N ASP A 91 20.49 -10.55 -5.33
CA ASP A 91 21.88 -10.24 -5.06
C ASP A 91 22.65 -10.28 -6.41
N THR A 92 22.94 -9.10 -6.96
CA THR A 92 23.83 -8.97 -8.13
C THR A 92 25.29 -9.17 -7.75
N SER A 93 25.58 -9.59 -6.52
CA SER A 93 26.91 -10.01 -6.12
C SER A 93 27.25 -11.34 -6.78
N PHE A 94 28.31 -11.33 -7.59
CA PHE A 94 28.88 -12.51 -8.25
C PHE A 94 29.41 -13.56 -7.27
N ILE A 95 29.40 -13.32 -5.95
CA ILE A 95 29.91 -14.24 -4.93
C ILE A 95 28.81 -14.49 -3.91
N LYS A 96 28.17 -15.64 -4.00
CA LYS A 96 27.17 -16.12 -3.04
C LYS A 96 27.89 -17.01 -2.01
N PHE A 97 28.07 -16.53 -0.78
CA PHE A 97 28.48 -17.39 0.33
C PHE A 97 27.29 -18.28 0.72
N ILE A 98 27.37 -19.56 0.37
CA ILE A 98 26.35 -20.53 0.75
C ILE A 98 26.72 -21.07 2.14
N ASP A 99 26.02 -20.62 3.16
CA ASP A 99 26.04 -21.29 4.45
C ASP A 99 25.24 -22.61 4.32
N LYS A 100 25.97 -23.75 4.41
CA LYS A 100 25.38 -25.09 4.27
C LYS A 100 24.47 -25.50 5.43
N SER A 101 24.34 -24.68 6.46
CA SER A 101 23.54 -24.98 7.66
C SER A 101 22.06 -24.59 7.54
N VAL A 102 21.70 -23.72 6.62
CA VAL A 102 20.32 -23.30 6.40
C VAL A 102 19.73 -24.08 5.21
N LYS A 103 18.98 -25.12 5.50
CA LYS A 103 18.08 -25.73 4.51
C LYS A 103 17.02 -24.67 4.16
N SER A 104 17.28 -23.91 3.12
CA SER A 104 16.26 -23.03 2.53
C SER A 104 15.10 -23.92 2.04
N LYS A 105 14.02 -23.97 2.81
CA LYS A 105 12.75 -24.43 2.27
C LYS A 105 12.44 -23.43 1.16
N LYS A 106 12.51 -23.90 -0.10
CA LYS A 106 11.87 -23.21 -1.21
C LYS A 106 10.40 -23.05 -0.82
N LYS A 107 10.03 -21.89 -0.31
CA LYS A 107 8.62 -21.48 -0.23
C LYS A 107 8.20 -21.30 -1.69
N ASN A 108 7.49 -22.28 -2.22
CA ASN A 108 6.67 -22.08 -3.40
C ASN A 108 5.84 -20.83 -3.13
N ALA A 109 5.60 -20.01 -4.15
CA ALA A 109 4.83 -18.77 -4.09
C ALA A 109 3.36 -19.09 -3.67
N THR A 110 3.15 -19.31 -2.40
CA THR A 110 1.89 -19.72 -1.80
C THR A 110 1.59 -18.74 -0.68
N ALA A 111 0.46 -18.08 -0.79
CA ALA A 111 -0.23 -17.26 0.21
C ALA A 111 0.70 -16.38 1.07
N PHE A 112 0.50 -15.10 0.96
CA PHE A 112 1.04 -14.12 1.89
C PHE A 112 0.37 -14.30 3.26
N THR A 113 1.14 -14.39 4.35
CA THR A 113 0.60 -14.66 5.69
C THR A 113 1.02 -13.60 6.69
N LEU A 114 0.06 -13.20 7.53
CA LEU A 114 0.23 -12.31 8.67
C LEU A 114 0.12 -13.14 9.96
N ASP A 115 1.24 -13.58 10.50
CA ASP A 115 1.27 -14.51 11.63
C ASP A 115 0.63 -13.93 12.91
N GLU A 116 0.65 -12.62 13.07
CA GLU A 116 0.04 -11.90 14.20
C GLU A 116 -1.50 -12.01 14.24
N PHE A 117 -2.14 -12.31 13.12
CA PHE A 117 -3.61 -12.46 13.02
C PHE A 117 -4.07 -13.92 13.03
N ARG A 118 -3.19 -14.88 13.30
CA ARG A 118 -3.59 -16.30 13.40
C ARG A 118 -4.66 -16.52 14.46
N GLY A 119 -5.69 -17.27 14.10
CA GLY A 119 -6.85 -17.52 14.94
C GLY A 119 -7.99 -16.53 14.75
N LEU A 120 -7.80 -15.49 13.94
CA LEU A 120 -8.84 -14.55 13.55
C LEU A 120 -9.26 -14.80 12.11
N GLN A 121 -10.54 -14.68 11.83
CA GLN A 121 -11.10 -14.52 10.48
C GLN A 121 -11.48 -13.06 10.34
N MET A 122 -10.90 -12.35 9.37
CA MET A 122 -11.17 -10.93 9.17
C MET A 122 -11.53 -10.67 7.71
N ASN A 123 -12.65 -9.99 7.50
CA ASN A 123 -13.13 -9.59 6.18
C ASN A 123 -13.31 -8.08 6.17
N PHE A 124 -12.81 -7.42 5.15
CA PHE A 124 -12.94 -5.98 4.98
C PHE A 124 -13.54 -5.69 3.62
N GLU A 125 -14.54 -4.84 3.62
CA GLU A 125 -15.13 -4.21 2.43
C GLU A 125 -14.97 -2.69 2.61
N LEU A 126 -13.99 -2.11 1.90
CA LEU A 126 -13.56 -0.74 2.12
C LEU A 126 -13.69 0.09 0.84
N ASP A 127 -14.41 1.19 0.94
CA ASP A 127 -14.38 2.26 -0.04
C ASP A 127 -13.30 3.27 0.32
N ILE A 128 -12.25 3.31 -0.49
CA ILE A 128 -11.16 4.27 -0.35
C ILE A 128 -11.61 5.61 -0.93
N LYS A 129 -11.57 6.64 -0.10
CA LYS A 129 -11.92 8.02 -0.50
C LYS A 129 -10.66 8.86 -0.75
N PRO A 130 -10.76 9.95 -1.53
CA PRO A 130 -9.62 10.82 -1.85
C PRO A 130 -8.99 11.54 -0.64
N ASN A 131 -9.63 11.51 0.51
CA ASN A 131 -9.10 12.06 1.76
C ASN A 131 -8.12 11.12 2.49
N ALA A 132 -7.90 9.92 1.97
CA ALA A 132 -6.90 8.98 2.45
C ALA A 132 -5.62 9.10 1.62
N GLU A 133 -4.48 9.07 2.28
CA GLU A 133 -3.16 9.07 1.65
C GLU A 133 -2.52 7.68 1.76
N VAL A 134 -1.92 7.21 0.66
CA VAL A 134 -1.13 5.98 0.61
C VAL A 134 0.27 6.32 0.15
N GLU A 135 1.27 5.83 0.87
CA GLU A 135 2.68 5.98 0.52
C GLU A 135 3.32 4.59 0.35
N ILE A 136 3.89 4.34 -0.81
CA ILE A 136 4.71 3.16 -1.08
C ILE A 136 6.17 3.58 -0.97
N VAL A 137 6.85 3.10 0.05
CA VAL A 137 8.28 3.38 0.29
C VAL A 137 9.09 2.46 -0.61
N ILE A 138 9.59 2.97 -1.74
CA ILE A 138 10.28 2.19 -2.77
C ILE A 138 11.70 1.82 -2.32
N ASP A 139 12.39 2.77 -1.73
CA ASP A 139 13.74 2.58 -1.20
C ASP A 139 13.92 3.50 0.01
N LYS A 140 14.03 2.87 1.19
CA LYS A 140 14.18 3.57 2.46
C LYS A 140 15.53 4.27 2.59
N GLU A 141 16.60 3.67 2.04
CA GLU A 141 17.96 4.21 2.14
C GLU A 141 18.12 5.46 1.28
N SER A 142 17.65 5.44 0.05
CA SER A 142 17.66 6.63 -0.83
C SER A 142 16.56 7.63 -0.47
N GLY A 143 15.48 7.18 0.15
CA GLY A 143 14.28 7.95 0.41
C GLY A 143 13.40 8.12 -0.81
N SER A 144 13.38 7.12 -1.70
CA SER A 144 12.48 7.07 -2.85
C SER A 144 11.11 6.55 -2.43
N TYR A 145 10.03 7.24 -2.83
CA TYR A 145 8.67 6.83 -2.51
C TYR A 145 7.67 7.27 -3.58
N LEU A 146 6.58 6.54 -3.65
CA LEU A 146 5.36 6.90 -4.38
C LEU A 146 4.28 7.21 -3.35
N ARG A 147 3.73 8.42 -3.37
CA ARG A 147 2.69 8.86 -2.44
C ARG A 147 1.56 9.54 -3.19
N GLY A 148 0.33 9.22 -2.82
CA GLY A 148 -0.82 9.81 -3.48
C GLY A 148 -2.13 9.53 -2.78
N SER A 149 -3.17 10.17 -3.30
CA SER A 149 -4.55 9.97 -2.94
C SER A 149 -5.38 9.60 -4.16
N GLY A 150 -6.51 8.97 -3.92
CA GLY A 150 -7.38 8.49 -4.98
C GLY A 150 -8.63 7.82 -4.44
N ALA A 151 -9.28 7.03 -5.26
CA ALA A 151 -10.49 6.29 -4.88
C ALA A 151 -10.44 4.86 -5.38
N GLY A 152 -11.16 3.96 -4.69
CA GLY A 152 -11.27 2.57 -5.07
C GLY A 152 -12.13 1.79 -4.10
N SER A 153 -12.50 0.58 -4.49
CA SER A 153 -13.19 -0.38 -3.62
C SER A 153 -12.30 -1.59 -3.42
N ILE A 154 -11.95 -1.86 -2.19
CA ILE A 154 -10.99 -2.89 -1.80
C ILE A 154 -11.67 -3.92 -0.90
N LEU A 155 -11.57 -5.18 -1.29
CA LEU A 155 -11.93 -6.33 -0.48
C LEU A 155 -10.65 -6.95 0.08
N MET A 156 -10.61 -7.19 1.39
CA MET A 156 -9.49 -7.88 2.03
C MET A 156 -9.99 -9.02 2.90
N GLU A 157 -9.30 -10.13 2.87
CA GLU A 157 -9.59 -11.30 3.68
C GLU A 157 -8.32 -11.80 4.37
N ILE A 158 -8.38 -11.97 5.69
CA ILE A 158 -7.35 -12.64 6.47
C ILE A 158 -8.01 -13.86 7.12
N ASN A 159 -7.60 -15.06 6.72
CA ASN A 159 -8.16 -16.26 7.29
C ASN A 159 -7.50 -16.65 8.63
N ASN A 160 -8.05 -17.62 9.31
CA ASN A 160 -7.59 -18.07 10.63
C ASN A 160 -6.16 -18.66 10.66
N LYS A 161 -5.53 -18.87 9.49
CA LYS A 161 -4.12 -19.24 9.36
C LYS A 161 -3.22 -18.02 9.16
N GLY A 162 -3.79 -16.82 9.07
CA GLY A 162 -3.11 -15.58 8.75
C GLY A 162 -2.85 -15.39 7.24
N GLU A 163 -3.44 -16.22 6.37
CA GLU A 163 -3.34 -16.00 4.92
C GLU A 163 -4.14 -14.76 4.54
N PHE A 164 -3.47 -13.80 3.91
CA PHE A 164 -4.03 -12.52 3.53
C PHE A 164 -4.20 -12.43 2.01
N ASN A 165 -5.41 -12.11 1.59
CA ASN A 165 -5.77 -11.85 0.21
C ASN A 165 -6.44 -10.48 0.07
N MET A 166 -6.28 -9.87 -1.11
CA MET A 166 -6.79 -8.55 -1.42
C MET A 166 -7.28 -8.51 -2.87
N TRP A 167 -8.45 -7.92 -3.09
CA TRP A 167 -9.05 -7.73 -4.42
C TRP A 167 -9.60 -6.32 -4.54
N GLY A 168 -9.64 -5.83 -5.75
CA GLY A 168 -10.19 -4.51 -6.07
C GLY A 168 -9.22 -3.65 -6.85
N ASP A 169 -9.62 -2.42 -7.05
CA ASP A 169 -8.86 -1.43 -7.80
C ASP A 169 -8.78 -0.10 -7.05
N PHE A 170 -7.71 0.61 -7.32
CA PHE A 170 -7.48 1.97 -6.83
C PHE A 170 -7.12 2.85 -8.02
N ILE A 171 -7.78 4.01 -8.13
CA ILE A 171 -7.55 5.01 -9.17
C ILE A 171 -6.91 6.24 -8.52
N THR A 172 -5.72 6.61 -8.95
CA THR A 172 -4.98 7.77 -8.46
C THR A 172 -5.61 9.06 -8.98
N TYR A 173 -5.86 10.01 -8.08
CA TYR A 173 -6.31 11.36 -8.43
C TYR A 173 -5.16 12.35 -8.44
N GLU A 174 -4.29 12.26 -7.44
CA GLU A 174 -3.09 13.08 -7.33
C GLU A 174 -2.00 12.32 -6.59
N GLY A 175 -0.77 12.70 -6.80
CA GLY A 175 0.34 12.11 -6.08
C GLY A 175 1.70 12.57 -6.59
N ILE A 176 2.73 12.07 -5.92
CA ILE A 176 4.13 12.39 -6.19
C ILE A 176 4.93 11.09 -6.21
N TYR A 177 5.70 10.91 -7.27
CA TYR A 177 6.80 9.97 -7.30
C TYR A 177 8.10 10.72 -6.99
N ASN A 178 8.63 10.51 -5.79
CA ASN A 178 9.92 11.06 -5.39
C ASN A 178 11.02 10.05 -5.76
N PHE A 179 11.71 10.33 -6.85
CA PHE A 179 12.78 9.47 -7.35
C PHE A 179 14.14 9.98 -6.86
N LYS A 180 14.84 9.15 -6.11
CA LYS A 180 16.22 9.44 -5.66
C LYS A 180 17.14 8.31 -6.06
N ASN A 181 18.30 8.63 -6.59
CA ASN A 181 19.31 7.65 -6.95
C ASN A 181 20.71 8.16 -6.60
N LEU A 182 21.45 7.38 -5.79
CA LEU A 182 22.86 7.57 -5.43
C LEU A 182 23.25 8.99 -5.04
N SER A 183 22.37 9.75 -4.38
CA SER A 183 22.59 11.17 -4.00
C SER A 183 22.87 12.12 -5.17
N VAL A 184 22.75 11.66 -6.41
CA VAL A 184 23.00 12.44 -7.64
C VAL A 184 21.69 12.91 -8.25
N ILE A 185 20.67 12.09 -8.20
CA ILE A 185 19.34 12.40 -8.74
C ILE A 185 18.36 12.53 -7.58
N ASP A 186 17.71 13.69 -7.46
CA ASP A 186 16.59 13.95 -6.57
C ASP A 186 15.54 14.71 -7.40
N LYS A 187 14.53 13.98 -7.88
CA LYS A 187 13.49 14.50 -8.76
C LYS A 187 12.12 14.08 -8.29
N LYS A 188 11.23 15.05 -8.26
CA LYS A 188 9.81 14.84 -7.96
C LYS A 188 9.01 14.90 -9.24
N PHE A 189 8.28 13.83 -9.50
CA PHE A 189 7.35 13.71 -10.61
C PHE A 189 5.94 13.76 -10.07
N ASN A 190 5.06 14.52 -10.69
CA ASN A 190 3.65 14.56 -10.36
C ASN A 190 2.94 13.38 -11.06
N LEU A 191 2.16 12.61 -10.33
CA LEU A 191 1.35 11.54 -10.91
C LEU A 191 0.20 12.15 -11.72
N LYS A 192 -0.01 11.64 -12.93
CA LYS A 192 -1.22 11.95 -13.70
C LYS A 192 -2.42 11.27 -13.08
N GLN A 193 -3.54 11.98 -13.05
CA GLN A 193 -4.83 11.41 -12.67
C GLN A 193 -5.20 10.24 -13.56
N GLY A 194 -5.80 9.21 -12.98
CA GLY A 194 -6.28 8.02 -13.70
C GLY A 194 -5.28 6.86 -13.72
N GLY A 195 -4.11 6.99 -13.07
CA GLY A 195 -3.25 5.84 -12.83
C GLY A 195 -3.95 4.81 -11.94
N THR A 196 -3.70 3.53 -12.16
CA THR A 196 -4.40 2.43 -11.49
C THR A 196 -3.47 1.48 -10.76
N ILE A 197 -3.98 0.91 -9.66
CA ILE A 197 -3.40 -0.29 -9.02
C ILE A 197 -4.53 -1.31 -8.88
N VAL A 198 -4.28 -2.55 -9.27
CA VAL A 198 -5.27 -3.65 -9.24
C VAL A 198 -4.73 -4.82 -8.44
N TRP A 199 -5.53 -5.34 -7.53
CA TRP A 199 -5.26 -6.52 -6.72
C TRP A 199 -6.18 -7.68 -7.12
N GLU A 200 -5.58 -8.86 -7.29
CA GLU A 200 -6.27 -10.10 -7.68
C GLU A 200 -5.87 -11.28 -6.77
N GLY A 201 -5.88 -11.09 -5.46
CA GLY A 201 -5.57 -12.11 -4.46
C GLY A 201 -4.33 -11.75 -3.63
N ASN A 202 -3.14 -12.20 -4.00
CA ASN A 202 -1.94 -11.88 -3.21
C ASN A 202 -1.64 -10.37 -3.26
N PRO A 203 -1.64 -9.65 -2.11
CA PRO A 203 -1.41 -8.20 -2.08
C PRO A 203 -0.07 -7.77 -2.67
N LEU A 204 0.94 -8.63 -2.61
CA LEU A 204 2.27 -8.36 -3.17
C LEU A 204 2.34 -8.51 -4.69
N SER A 205 1.30 -9.08 -5.31
CA SER A 205 1.20 -9.29 -6.76
C SER A 205 0.37 -8.23 -7.46
N ALA A 206 0.05 -7.13 -6.79
CA ALA A 206 -0.71 -6.04 -7.39
C ALA A 206 -0.03 -5.54 -8.67
N GLN A 207 -0.88 -5.18 -9.65
CA GLN A 207 -0.43 -4.60 -10.91
C GLN A 207 -0.70 -3.10 -10.92
N MET A 208 0.25 -2.32 -11.39
CA MET A 208 0.08 -0.88 -11.53
C MET A 208 0.26 -0.42 -12.98
N ASP A 209 -0.45 0.64 -13.33
CA ASP A 209 -0.29 1.40 -14.56
C ASP A 209 -0.45 2.88 -14.26
N MET A 210 0.66 3.60 -14.19
CA MET A 210 0.70 5.00 -13.80
C MET A 210 1.62 5.80 -14.71
N VAL A 211 1.32 7.08 -14.87
CA VAL A 211 2.18 8.04 -15.55
C VAL A 211 2.59 9.13 -14.57
N ALA A 212 3.88 9.37 -14.48
CA ALA A 212 4.45 10.46 -13.70
C ALA A 212 5.09 11.49 -14.62
N VAL A 213 4.98 12.77 -14.28
CA VAL A 213 5.42 13.91 -15.09
C VAL A 213 6.39 14.77 -14.32
N TYR A 214 7.51 15.07 -14.94
CA TYR A 214 8.46 16.06 -14.46
C TYR A 214 8.47 17.26 -15.40
N GLU A 215 8.05 18.41 -14.92
CA GLU A 215 8.19 19.67 -15.63
C GLU A 215 9.63 20.16 -15.52
N VAL A 216 10.30 20.35 -16.64
CA VAL A 216 11.69 20.84 -16.68
C VAL A 216 11.72 22.32 -16.33
N PRO A 217 12.33 22.74 -15.19
CA PRO A 217 12.36 24.14 -14.80
C PRO A 217 13.04 25.03 -15.85
N GLY A 218 12.31 26.03 -16.35
CA GLY A 218 12.80 26.93 -17.40
C GLY A 218 12.84 26.33 -18.80
N GLY A 219 12.27 25.13 -18.99
CA GLY A 219 12.22 24.45 -20.27
C GLY A 219 13.56 23.90 -20.75
N ALA A 220 13.54 23.16 -21.86
CA ALA A 220 14.73 22.60 -22.51
C ALA A 220 14.91 23.16 -23.89
N ASN A 221 16.16 23.12 -24.39
CA ASN A 221 16.48 23.47 -25.79
C ASN A 221 16.34 22.20 -26.63
N PRO A 222 15.40 22.13 -27.58
CA PRO A 222 15.18 20.95 -28.41
C PRO A 222 16.16 20.81 -29.56
N ALA A 223 17.19 21.66 -29.68
CA ALA A 223 18.14 21.63 -30.77
C ALA A 223 18.76 20.25 -31.04
N LEU A 224 19.06 19.50 -29.98
CA LEU A 224 19.60 18.14 -30.07
C LEU A 224 18.59 17.11 -30.58
N LEU A 225 17.30 17.30 -30.28
CA LEU A 225 16.22 16.40 -30.72
C LEU A 225 15.76 16.70 -32.14
N LEU A 226 15.83 17.97 -32.54
CA LEU A 226 15.39 18.45 -33.87
C LEU A 226 16.49 18.41 -34.94
N ASP A 227 17.68 18.01 -34.55
CA ASP A 227 18.89 18.06 -35.43
C ASP A 227 19.08 19.45 -36.11
N ASN A 228 18.69 20.49 -35.40
CA ASN A 228 18.74 21.87 -35.85
C ASN A 228 19.57 22.74 -34.89
N PRO A 229 20.89 22.89 -35.15
CA PRO A 229 21.77 23.62 -34.24
C PRO A 229 21.45 25.14 -34.14
N ASN A 230 20.66 25.67 -35.07
CA ASN A 230 20.26 27.08 -35.08
C ASN A 230 19.05 27.34 -34.18
N PHE A 231 18.39 26.31 -33.66
CA PHE A 231 17.31 26.48 -32.74
C PHE A 231 17.85 26.75 -31.31
N ASN A 232 17.90 28.01 -30.93
CA ASN A 232 18.48 28.45 -29.65
C ASN A 232 17.42 29.01 -28.69
N LYS A 233 16.25 28.41 -28.69
CA LYS A 233 15.15 28.85 -27.81
C LYS A 233 14.74 27.71 -26.89
N LYS A 234 14.65 27.99 -25.59
CA LYS A 234 14.04 27.05 -24.62
C LYS A 234 12.53 27.04 -24.82
N ILE A 235 11.96 25.85 -24.80
CA ILE A 235 10.51 25.63 -24.82
C ILE A 235 10.09 24.90 -23.53
N PRO A 236 8.87 25.10 -23.05
CA PRO A 236 8.31 24.27 -21.99
C PRO A 236 8.46 22.80 -22.36
N THR A 237 9.00 22.02 -21.44
CA THR A 237 9.33 20.61 -21.69
C THR A 237 8.91 19.80 -20.48
N GLU A 238 8.24 18.69 -20.73
CA GLU A 238 7.87 17.69 -19.74
C GLU A 238 8.60 16.38 -20.02
N VAL A 239 8.99 15.68 -18.98
CA VAL A 239 9.48 14.30 -19.04
C VAL A 239 8.42 13.41 -18.42
N LEU A 240 7.91 12.47 -19.19
CA LEU A 240 6.94 11.48 -18.78
C LEU A 240 7.66 10.20 -18.39
N ILE A 241 7.25 9.60 -17.28
CA ILE A 241 7.68 8.25 -16.88
C ILE A 241 6.44 7.38 -16.81
N ARG A 242 6.44 6.27 -17.54
CA ARG A 242 5.44 5.22 -17.42
C ARG A 242 5.92 4.19 -16.41
N LEU A 243 5.12 3.98 -15.36
CA LEU A 243 5.33 3.01 -14.30
C LEU A 243 4.27 1.90 -14.47
N GLN A 244 4.69 0.74 -14.96
CA GLN A 244 3.80 -0.37 -15.29
C GLN A 244 4.32 -1.68 -14.69
N GLY A 245 3.44 -2.69 -14.60
CA GLY A 245 3.76 -4.02 -14.14
C GLY A 245 3.49 -4.24 -12.66
N SER A 246 4.23 -5.14 -12.05
CA SER A 246 4.04 -5.47 -10.63
C SER A 246 4.35 -4.28 -9.74
N LEU A 247 3.49 -4.02 -8.75
CA LEU A 247 3.67 -2.94 -7.77
C LEU A 247 5.02 -3.03 -7.06
N LEU A 248 5.47 -4.25 -6.70
CA LEU A 248 6.74 -4.50 -6.01
C LEU A 248 7.94 -4.65 -6.96
N LYS A 249 7.72 -4.84 -8.23
CA LYS A 249 8.77 -4.92 -9.23
C LYS A 249 8.24 -4.34 -10.54
N PRO A 250 8.20 -3.00 -10.63
CA PRO A 250 7.81 -2.36 -11.87
C PRO A 250 8.71 -2.82 -13.02
N ASP A 251 8.14 -2.80 -14.22
CA ASP A 251 8.93 -2.91 -15.43
C ASP A 251 9.92 -1.74 -15.53
N ASP A 252 10.95 -1.88 -16.35
CA ASP A 252 11.90 -0.79 -16.58
C ASP A 252 11.14 0.47 -17.01
N PRO A 253 11.34 1.62 -16.33
CA PRO A 253 10.58 2.83 -16.62
C PRO A 253 10.81 3.30 -18.05
N VAL A 254 9.73 3.56 -18.78
CA VAL A 254 9.79 4.14 -20.13
C VAL A 254 9.71 5.65 -20.00
N PHE A 255 10.72 6.34 -20.57
CA PHE A 255 10.80 7.81 -20.57
C PHE A 255 10.36 8.35 -21.93
N GLU A 256 9.51 9.37 -21.88
CA GLU A 256 9.07 10.14 -23.07
C GLU A 256 9.32 11.64 -22.80
N ILE A 257 9.64 12.40 -23.87
CA ILE A 257 9.88 13.85 -23.81
C ILE A 257 8.95 14.55 -24.80
#